data_e294425328396d0fac5dd7752bd36c5d
#
_entry.id   e294425328396d0fac5dd7752bd36c5d
#
_cell.length_a   1.000
_cell.length_b   1.000
_cell.length_c   1.000
_cell.angle_alpha   90.00
_cell.angle_beta   90.00
_cell.angle_gamma   90.00
#
_symmetry.space_group_name_H-M   'P 1'
#
loop_
_entity.id
_entity.type
_entity.pdbx_description
1 polymer ?
#
loop_
_entity_poly.entity_id
_entity_poly.type
_entity_poly.pdbx_seq_one_letter_code
_entity_poly.pdbx_strand_id
1 'polypeptide(L)'
;METTVQKKRILSGIQPSGNLTLGSYLGAIKNWAALADEYDCYYMMADMHTITVRQVPADLRRNTLTQLAAYIASGLDPEKNVLFVQSHVPAHAQLGWVLDCYTMFGELSRMTQFKDKSAKNADNINAGLFTYPALMAGDILLYQADLVPVGGDQKQHVEICRDIANRFNGIYGETFKIPEPYIPTVGARVMSLTSPENKMSKSDKDPNGCVYMLEKPEDIMRKFKKAVTDSEACVRYDIANKPGVSNLMQIYAVSTGKTFEEIEAEFAGRGYGDFKKAVGESVVEMLRPIREETERLLADKAYLETIYRSGAERASRVADRTVSKVYKKVGFLAR
;
A
#
# COMPACT_ATOMS: atom_id res chain seq x y z
N MET A 1 39.46 -1.93 3.51
CA MET A 1 38.26 -1.05 3.42
C MET A 1 37.18 -1.90 2.80
N GLU A 2 36.25 -2.42 3.61
CA GLU A 2 35.08 -3.09 3.07
C GLU A 2 34.27 -2.03 2.32
N THR A 3 34.15 -2.19 1.01
CA THR A 3 33.22 -1.41 0.20
C THR A 3 31.81 -1.82 0.65
N THR A 4 31.25 -1.02 1.56
CA THR A 4 29.83 -1.15 1.92
C THR A 4 29.02 -0.94 0.64
N VAL A 5 28.55 -2.03 0.06
CA VAL A 5 27.64 -1.98 -1.10
C VAL A 5 26.40 -1.20 -0.63
N GLN A 6 26.17 -0.04 -1.23
CA GLN A 6 24.99 0.76 -0.87
C GLN A 6 23.74 -0.04 -1.23
N LYS A 7 22.90 -0.33 -0.22
CA LYS A 7 21.62 -1.01 -0.43
C LYS A 7 20.75 -0.25 -1.43
N LYS A 8 20.08 -0.95 -2.32
CA LYS A 8 19.05 -0.34 -3.18
C LYS A 8 17.93 0.22 -2.31
N ARG A 9 17.36 1.34 -2.74
CA ARG A 9 16.30 2.02 -2.00
C ARG A 9 14.92 1.61 -2.49
N ILE A 10 14.05 1.33 -1.53
CA ILE A 10 12.63 1.07 -1.75
C ILE A 10 11.82 2.21 -1.17
N LEU A 11 10.84 2.71 -1.94
CA LEU A 11 9.78 3.56 -1.42
C LEU A 11 8.43 2.89 -1.64
N SER A 12 7.62 2.87 -0.60
CA SER A 12 6.20 2.53 -0.70
C SER A 12 5.37 3.32 0.31
N GLY A 13 4.07 3.31 0.13
CA GLY A 13 3.16 4.01 1.03
C GLY A 13 1.70 3.65 0.77
N ILE A 14 0.88 3.84 1.78
CA ILE A 14 -0.57 3.63 1.70
C ILE A 14 -1.27 4.90 2.20
N GLN A 15 -2.38 5.26 1.56
CA GLN A 15 -3.24 6.36 1.98
C GLN A 15 -3.96 6.00 3.29
N PRO A 16 -3.91 6.86 4.33
CA PRO A 16 -4.66 6.67 5.59
C PRO A 16 -6.16 7.00 5.44
N SER A 17 -6.79 6.50 4.39
CA SER A 17 -8.19 6.72 4.04
C SER A 17 -9.18 5.79 4.77
N GLY A 18 -8.83 5.34 5.96
CA GLY A 18 -9.58 4.39 6.79
C GLY A 18 -8.76 3.15 7.14
N ASN A 19 -9.41 2.16 7.75
CA ASN A 19 -8.74 0.95 8.23
C ASN A 19 -8.03 0.19 7.09
N LEU A 20 -6.87 -0.40 7.41
CA LEU A 20 -6.16 -1.29 6.49
C LEU A 20 -6.93 -2.59 6.30
N THR A 21 -7.01 -3.08 5.07
CA THR A 21 -7.69 -4.31 4.73
C THR A 21 -6.77 -5.52 4.85
N LEU A 22 -7.34 -6.71 4.99
CA LEU A 22 -6.60 -7.97 4.86
C LEU A 22 -5.81 -8.03 3.54
N GLY A 23 -6.41 -7.52 2.45
CA GLY A 23 -5.73 -7.42 1.15
C GLY A 23 -4.53 -6.47 1.17
N SER A 24 -4.59 -5.37 1.94
CA SER A 24 -3.44 -4.47 2.12
C SER A 24 -2.31 -5.15 2.90
N TYR A 25 -2.66 -5.94 3.92
CA TYR A 25 -1.70 -6.68 4.72
C TYR A 25 -1.01 -7.78 3.91
N LEU A 26 -1.78 -8.70 3.34
CA LEU A 26 -1.26 -9.86 2.62
C LEU A 26 -0.59 -9.50 1.29
N GLY A 27 -1.10 -8.44 0.64
CA GLY A 27 -0.57 -8.00 -0.66
C GLY A 27 0.63 -7.06 -0.59
N ALA A 28 0.86 -6.40 0.56
CA ALA A 28 1.93 -5.40 0.68
C ALA A 28 2.67 -5.50 2.02
N ILE A 29 2.02 -5.15 3.15
CA ILE A 29 2.69 -4.87 4.42
C ILE A 29 3.46 -6.08 4.95
N LYS A 30 2.89 -7.29 4.87
CA LYS A 30 3.55 -8.54 5.29
C LYS A 30 4.90 -8.75 4.60
N ASN A 31 5.01 -8.36 3.32
CA ASN A 31 6.24 -8.50 2.55
C ASN A 31 7.27 -7.40 2.87
N TRP A 32 6.81 -6.20 3.29
CA TRP A 32 7.70 -5.08 3.57
C TRP A 32 8.66 -5.36 4.74
N ALA A 33 8.20 -6.06 5.77
CA ALA A 33 9.04 -6.39 6.92
C ALA A 33 10.29 -7.20 6.53
N ALA A 34 10.16 -8.10 5.56
CA ALA A 34 11.27 -8.92 5.06
C ALA A 34 12.27 -8.12 4.19
N LEU A 35 11.85 -6.99 3.61
CA LEU A 35 12.71 -6.20 2.71
C LEU A 35 13.78 -5.38 3.46
N ALA A 36 13.59 -5.08 4.75
CA ALA A 36 14.48 -4.23 5.51
C ALA A 36 15.91 -4.75 5.67
N ASP A 37 16.10 -6.08 5.59
CA ASP A 37 17.43 -6.67 5.71
C ASP A 37 18.26 -6.51 4.42
N GLU A 38 17.61 -6.42 3.25
CA GLU A 38 18.27 -6.32 1.94
C GLU A 38 18.29 -4.89 1.38
N TYR A 39 17.30 -4.06 1.74
CA TYR A 39 17.06 -2.76 1.13
C TYR A 39 17.08 -1.60 2.15
N ASP A 40 17.27 -0.37 1.66
CA ASP A 40 17.06 0.89 2.38
C ASP A 40 15.60 1.31 2.19
N CYS A 41 14.75 1.01 3.20
CA CYS A 41 13.31 1.05 3.05
C CYS A 41 12.66 2.32 3.64
N TYR A 42 11.83 2.97 2.82
CA TYR A 42 11.03 4.14 3.16
C TYR A 42 9.55 3.80 3.02
N TYR A 43 8.80 3.88 4.12
CA TYR A 43 7.36 3.61 4.14
C TYR A 43 6.60 4.81 4.68
N MET A 44 5.78 5.41 3.82
CA MET A 44 5.04 6.62 4.19
C MET A 44 3.55 6.37 4.43
N MET A 45 2.98 7.13 5.36
CA MET A 45 1.55 7.36 5.43
C MET A 45 1.24 8.50 4.45
N ALA A 46 0.61 8.15 3.30
CA ALA A 46 0.43 9.05 2.17
C ALA A 46 -0.81 9.96 2.36
N ASP A 47 -0.77 10.83 3.37
CA ASP A 47 -1.90 11.66 3.79
C ASP A 47 -2.22 12.78 2.81
N MET A 48 -1.25 13.32 2.08
CA MET A 48 -1.49 14.31 1.03
C MET A 48 -2.31 13.72 -0.12
N HIS A 49 -2.08 12.47 -0.50
CA HIS A 49 -2.92 11.80 -1.49
C HIS A 49 -4.35 11.57 -1.00
N THR A 50 -4.53 11.43 0.31
CA THR A 50 -5.85 11.15 0.89
C THR A 50 -6.80 12.33 0.74
N ILE A 51 -6.30 13.57 0.78
CA ILE A 51 -7.13 14.79 0.68
C ILE A 51 -7.61 15.09 -0.76
N THR A 52 -7.19 14.32 -1.76
CA THR A 52 -7.80 14.37 -3.12
C THR A 52 -9.30 14.03 -3.08
N VAL A 53 -9.72 13.34 -2.03
CA VAL A 53 -11.13 13.17 -1.65
C VAL A 53 -11.33 13.81 -0.29
N ARG A 54 -12.45 14.49 -0.06
CA ARG A 54 -12.73 15.18 1.22
C ARG A 54 -12.67 14.21 2.39
N GLN A 55 -11.98 14.62 3.44
CA GLN A 55 -11.79 13.85 4.67
C GLN A 55 -12.39 14.58 5.86
N VAL A 56 -12.83 13.83 6.86
CA VAL A 56 -13.09 14.38 8.20
C VAL A 56 -11.72 14.51 8.90
N PRO A 57 -11.30 15.73 9.31
CA PRO A 57 -9.94 15.95 9.83
C PRO A 57 -9.56 15.08 11.04
N ALA A 58 -10.52 14.83 11.93
CA ALA A 58 -10.31 13.98 13.10
C ALA A 58 -10.05 12.52 12.69
N ASP A 59 -10.78 12.03 11.69
CA ASP A 59 -10.63 10.68 11.17
C ASP A 59 -9.29 10.52 10.43
N LEU A 60 -8.89 11.49 9.62
CA LEU A 60 -7.60 11.46 8.94
C LEU A 60 -6.44 11.36 9.94
N ARG A 61 -6.44 12.19 10.98
CA ARG A 61 -5.43 12.12 12.05
C ARG A 61 -5.41 10.78 12.76
N ARG A 62 -6.58 10.27 13.15
CA ARG A 62 -6.71 8.96 13.79
C ARG A 62 -6.19 7.85 12.88
N ASN A 63 -6.63 7.84 11.62
CA ASN A 63 -6.25 6.80 10.66
C ASN A 63 -4.75 6.83 10.35
N THR A 64 -4.11 8.00 10.29
CA THR A 64 -2.66 8.13 10.10
C THR A 64 -1.88 7.50 11.25
N LEU A 65 -2.27 7.77 12.50
CA LEU A 65 -1.64 7.16 13.68
C LEU A 65 -1.91 5.65 13.75
N THR A 66 -3.13 5.23 13.47
CA THR A 66 -3.51 3.81 13.43
C THR A 66 -2.70 3.06 12.37
N GLN A 67 -2.48 3.66 11.21
CA GLN A 67 -1.69 3.06 10.14
C GLN A 67 -0.22 2.92 10.53
N LEU A 68 0.38 3.94 11.17
CA LEU A 68 1.75 3.84 11.69
C LEU A 68 1.87 2.71 12.72
N ALA A 69 0.96 2.67 13.69
CA ALA A 69 0.95 1.61 14.70
C ALA A 69 0.80 0.21 14.08
N ALA A 70 -0.09 0.08 13.08
CA ALA A 70 -0.27 -1.18 12.35
C ALA A 70 0.96 -1.58 11.52
N TYR A 71 1.71 -0.63 10.96
CA TYR A 71 2.99 -0.90 10.30
C TYR A 71 3.99 -1.51 11.28
N ILE A 72 4.19 -0.87 12.43
CA ILE A 72 5.12 -1.36 13.47
C ILE A 72 4.66 -2.73 13.97
N ALA A 73 3.38 -2.88 14.31
CA ALA A 73 2.79 -4.15 14.76
C ALA A 73 2.91 -5.29 13.72
N SER A 74 3.03 -4.94 12.45
CA SER A 74 3.25 -5.90 11.34
C SER A 74 4.72 -6.25 11.12
N GLY A 75 5.64 -5.77 11.98
CA GLY A 75 7.05 -6.08 11.95
C GLY A 75 7.95 -5.06 11.24
N LEU A 76 7.43 -3.88 10.88
CA LEU A 76 8.28 -2.81 10.35
C LEU A 76 9.02 -2.11 11.50
N ASP A 77 10.25 -2.52 11.73
CA ASP A 77 11.13 -1.95 12.75
C ASP A 77 11.50 -0.50 12.39
N PRO A 78 11.14 0.52 13.22
CA PRO A 78 11.45 1.93 12.96
C PRO A 78 12.95 2.25 12.93
N GLU A 79 13.79 1.45 13.59
CA GLU A 79 15.24 1.64 13.57
C GLU A 79 15.83 1.23 12.21
N LYS A 80 15.30 0.18 11.61
CA LYS A 80 15.74 -0.32 10.30
C LYS A 80 15.07 0.41 9.14
N ASN A 81 13.81 0.84 9.29
CA ASN A 81 13.01 1.47 8.26
C ASN A 81 12.78 2.96 8.52
N VAL A 82 12.58 3.74 7.47
CA VAL A 82 12.13 5.13 7.59
C VAL A 82 10.61 5.16 7.52
N LEU A 83 9.94 5.29 8.68
CA LEU A 83 8.49 5.38 8.80
C LEU A 83 8.09 6.84 9.01
N PHE A 84 7.36 7.45 8.08
CA PHE A 84 7.06 8.89 8.15
C PHE A 84 5.70 9.27 7.57
N VAL A 85 5.20 10.42 7.97
CA VAL A 85 3.99 11.02 7.41
C VAL A 85 4.39 11.92 6.25
N GLN A 86 3.77 11.75 5.09
CA GLN A 86 4.12 12.46 3.85
C GLN A 86 4.08 13.97 4.03
N SER A 87 3.03 14.52 4.66
CA SER A 87 2.86 15.96 4.88
C SER A 87 3.90 16.58 5.83
N HIS A 88 4.65 15.76 6.58
CA HIS A 88 5.73 16.23 7.44
C HIS A 88 7.02 16.52 6.68
N VAL A 89 7.09 16.17 5.40
CA VAL A 89 8.24 16.42 4.52
C VAL A 89 7.80 17.35 3.38
N PRO A 90 7.93 18.68 3.54
CA PRO A 90 7.45 19.66 2.56
C PRO A 90 8.00 19.47 1.14
N ALA A 91 9.14 18.83 1.01
CA ALA A 91 9.78 18.50 -0.26
C ALA A 91 8.86 17.74 -1.23
N HIS A 92 7.90 16.95 -0.73
CA HIS A 92 6.92 16.26 -1.54
C HIS A 92 6.08 17.24 -2.38
N ALA A 93 5.50 18.27 -1.72
CA ALA A 93 4.75 19.30 -2.42
C ALA A 93 5.64 20.15 -3.35
N GLN A 94 6.86 20.45 -2.91
CA GLN A 94 7.81 21.26 -3.69
C GLN A 94 8.22 20.56 -4.97
N LEU A 95 8.59 19.29 -4.91
CA LEU A 95 8.93 18.52 -6.10
C LEU A 95 7.68 18.20 -6.92
N GLY A 96 6.57 17.86 -6.28
CA GLY A 96 5.30 17.62 -6.97
C GLY A 96 4.91 18.77 -7.87
N TRP A 97 4.98 20.02 -7.40
CA TRP A 97 4.74 21.20 -8.22
C TRP A 97 5.69 21.32 -9.42
N VAL A 98 6.98 21.10 -9.21
CA VAL A 98 7.93 21.13 -10.32
C VAL A 98 7.57 20.07 -11.35
N LEU A 99 7.30 18.83 -10.92
CA LEU A 99 6.99 17.73 -11.83
C LEU A 99 5.65 17.89 -12.53
N ASP A 100 4.67 18.57 -11.93
CA ASP A 100 3.43 18.95 -12.62
C ASP A 100 3.73 19.75 -13.91
N CYS A 101 4.75 20.61 -13.88
CA CYS A 101 5.17 21.37 -15.06
C CYS A 101 5.84 20.51 -16.15
N TYR A 102 6.24 19.28 -15.82
CA TYR A 102 6.85 18.32 -16.76
C TYR A 102 5.95 17.11 -17.03
N THR A 103 4.71 17.13 -16.55
CA THR A 103 3.72 16.08 -16.76
C THR A 103 2.73 16.53 -17.83
N MET A 104 2.54 15.71 -18.87
CA MET A 104 1.68 16.10 -19.99
C MET A 104 0.21 15.85 -19.69
N PHE A 105 -0.65 16.85 -19.94
CA PHE A 105 -2.11 16.75 -19.75
C PHE A 105 -2.70 15.51 -20.42
N GLY A 106 -2.27 15.18 -21.64
CA GLY A 106 -2.74 14.02 -22.37
C GLY A 106 -2.34 12.68 -21.73
N GLU A 107 -1.25 12.62 -20.98
CA GLU A 107 -0.85 11.43 -20.19
C GLU A 107 -1.78 11.24 -18.99
N LEU A 108 -2.00 12.30 -18.22
CA LEU A 108 -2.90 12.28 -17.06
C LEU A 108 -4.34 11.93 -17.44
N SER A 109 -4.85 12.49 -18.54
CA SER A 109 -6.23 12.27 -18.99
C SER A 109 -6.50 10.83 -19.45
N ARG A 110 -5.45 10.07 -19.80
CA ARG A 110 -5.55 8.66 -20.17
C ARG A 110 -5.43 7.69 -18.99
N MET A 111 -5.10 8.19 -17.78
CA MET A 111 -4.98 7.34 -16.59
C MET A 111 -6.31 6.66 -16.25
N THR A 112 -6.30 5.34 -16.16
CA THR A 112 -7.50 4.53 -15.84
C THR A 112 -8.04 4.90 -14.46
N GLN A 113 -7.16 5.06 -13.47
CA GLN A 113 -7.56 5.44 -12.12
C GLN A 113 -8.19 6.84 -12.01
N PHE A 114 -7.79 7.78 -12.86
CA PHE A 114 -8.47 9.08 -12.92
C PHE A 114 -9.93 8.92 -13.37
N LYS A 115 -10.16 8.13 -14.43
CA LYS A 115 -11.51 7.85 -14.94
C LYS A 115 -12.39 7.18 -13.89
N ASP A 116 -11.85 6.16 -13.21
CA ASP A 116 -12.58 5.40 -12.18
C ASP A 116 -12.91 6.26 -10.95
N LYS A 117 -11.95 7.06 -10.47
CA LYS A 117 -12.15 7.95 -9.32
C LYS A 117 -13.07 9.10 -9.64
N SER A 118 -12.99 9.69 -10.84
CA SER A 118 -13.90 10.75 -11.29
C SER A 118 -15.34 10.26 -11.39
N ALA A 119 -15.55 9.04 -11.90
CA ALA A 119 -16.88 8.43 -11.94
C ALA A 119 -17.48 8.20 -10.54
N LYS A 120 -16.64 7.84 -9.55
CA LYS A 120 -17.06 7.61 -8.15
C LYS A 120 -17.28 8.90 -7.34
N ASN A 121 -16.63 10.00 -7.75
CA ASN A 121 -16.66 11.28 -7.04
C ASN A 121 -17.07 12.42 -7.97
N ALA A 122 -18.15 12.22 -8.74
CA ALA A 122 -18.59 13.16 -9.77
C ALA A 122 -18.81 14.59 -9.24
N ASP A 123 -19.23 14.73 -7.99
CA ASP A 123 -19.49 16.01 -7.35
C ASP A 123 -18.22 16.74 -6.85
N ASN A 124 -17.06 16.10 -6.91
CA ASN A 124 -15.80 16.66 -6.40
C ASN A 124 -14.59 16.24 -7.25
N ILE A 125 -14.66 16.50 -8.55
CA ILE A 125 -13.51 16.32 -9.45
C ILE A 125 -12.64 17.57 -9.33
N ASN A 126 -11.60 17.50 -8.48
CA ASN A 126 -10.68 18.60 -8.24
C ASN A 126 -9.33 18.40 -8.93
N ALA A 127 -8.52 19.47 -9.00
CA ALA A 127 -7.20 19.44 -9.65
C ALA A 127 -6.28 18.38 -9.06
N GLY A 128 -6.26 18.22 -7.73
CA GLY A 128 -5.44 17.20 -7.07
C GLY A 128 -5.81 15.77 -7.48
N LEU A 129 -7.09 15.50 -7.77
CA LEU A 129 -7.52 14.20 -8.29
C LEU A 129 -7.00 13.95 -9.72
N PHE A 130 -6.74 15.01 -10.48
CA PHE A 130 -6.16 14.92 -11.82
C PHE A 130 -4.63 14.82 -11.78
N THR A 131 -3.96 15.62 -10.92
CA THR A 131 -2.52 15.77 -10.93
C THR A 131 -1.78 14.89 -9.90
N TYR A 132 -2.49 14.12 -9.03
CA TYR A 132 -1.82 13.28 -8.03
C TYR A 132 -0.76 12.31 -8.60
N PRO A 133 -0.79 11.85 -9.87
CA PRO A 133 0.30 11.04 -10.40
C PRO A 133 1.64 11.77 -10.46
N ALA A 134 1.64 13.10 -10.65
CA ALA A 134 2.87 13.90 -10.59
C ALA A 134 3.36 14.05 -9.13
N LEU A 135 2.45 14.19 -8.15
CA LEU A 135 2.81 14.15 -6.74
C LEU A 135 3.40 12.77 -6.37
N MET A 136 2.81 11.68 -6.84
CA MET A 136 3.35 10.33 -6.63
C MET A 136 4.73 10.15 -7.29
N ALA A 137 4.95 10.71 -8.48
CA ALA A 137 6.27 10.74 -9.09
C ALA A 137 7.26 11.54 -8.20
N GLY A 138 6.81 12.67 -7.64
CA GLY A 138 7.58 13.44 -6.65
C GLY A 138 7.95 12.60 -5.44
N ASP A 139 7.00 11.87 -4.87
CA ASP A 139 7.24 10.98 -3.73
C ASP A 139 8.39 10.00 -4.01
N ILE A 140 8.34 9.35 -5.17
CA ILE A 140 9.32 8.31 -5.56
C ILE A 140 10.69 8.92 -5.87
N LEU A 141 10.71 9.98 -6.66
CA LEU A 141 11.94 10.58 -7.17
C LEU A 141 12.71 11.39 -6.13
N LEU A 142 12.02 11.91 -5.08
CA LEU A 142 12.67 12.57 -3.95
C LEU A 142 13.74 11.70 -3.31
N TYR A 143 13.43 10.43 -3.13
CA TYR A 143 14.31 9.48 -2.44
C TYR A 143 15.26 8.75 -3.39
N GLN A 144 15.26 9.07 -4.67
CA GLN A 144 16.06 8.34 -5.67
C GLN A 144 15.80 6.83 -5.55
N ALA A 145 14.53 6.44 -5.43
CA ALA A 145 14.13 5.05 -5.24
C ALA A 145 14.57 4.19 -6.43
N ASP A 146 15.19 3.05 -6.14
CA ASP A 146 15.55 2.06 -7.16
C ASP A 146 14.34 1.18 -7.48
N LEU A 147 13.52 0.86 -6.46
CA LEU A 147 12.40 -0.07 -6.56
C LEU A 147 11.15 0.51 -5.89
N VAL A 148 9.99 0.26 -6.49
CA VAL A 148 8.69 0.66 -5.96
C VAL A 148 7.80 -0.58 -5.87
N PRO A 149 7.53 -1.12 -4.66
CA PRO A 149 6.60 -2.23 -4.46
C PRO A 149 5.18 -1.81 -4.85
N VAL A 150 4.65 -2.41 -5.90
CA VAL A 150 3.32 -2.07 -6.43
C VAL A 150 2.52 -3.31 -6.81
N GLY A 151 1.22 -3.25 -6.60
CA GLY A 151 0.29 -4.18 -7.23
C GLY A 151 0.12 -3.88 -8.72
N GLY A 152 -0.42 -4.83 -9.48
CA GLY A 152 -0.61 -4.69 -10.94
C GLY A 152 -1.43 -3.46 -11.35
N ASP A 153 -2.35 -3.00 -10.49
CA ASP A 153 -3.18 -1.80 -10.69
C ASP A 153 -2.39 -0.48 -10.55
N GLN A 154 -1.20 -0.51 -9.94
CA GLN A 154 -0.33 0.67 -9.78
C GLN A 154 0.81 0.73 -10.81
N LYS A 155 0.93 -0.27 -11.69
CA LYS A 155 1.98 -0.32 -12.70
C LYS A 155 1.98 0.92 -13.59
N GLN A 156 0.80 1.38 -14.03
CA GLN A 156 0.66 2.58 -14.85
C GLN A 156 1.19 3.85 -14.14
N HIS A 157 1.09 3.94 -12.81
CA HIS A 157 1.64 5.07 -12.06
C HIS A 157 3.17 5.05 -12.01
N VAL A 158 3.79 3.88 -11.91
CA VAL A 158 5.24 3.77 -11.99
C VAL A 158 5.73 4.09 -13.40
N GLU A 159 5.00 3.69 -14.44
CA GLU A 159 5.31 4.03 -15.83
C GLU A 159 5.31 5.55 -16.06
N ILE A 160 4.25 6.25 -15.62
CA ILE A 160 4.22 7.73 -15.76
C ILE A 160 5.31 8.41 -14.94
N CYS A 161 5.66 7.89 -13.76
CA CYS A 161 6.79 8.38 -12.98
C CYS A 161 8.12 8.24 -13.76
N ARG A 162 8.33 7.13 -14.44
CA ARG A 162 9.51 6.88 -15.29
C ARG A 162 9.55 7.84 -16.48
N ASP A 163 8.40 8.08 -17.13
CA ASP A 163 8.30 9.01 -18.25
C ASP A 163 8.63 10.45 -17.83
N ILE A 164 8.11 10.90 -16.69
CA ILE A 164 8.42 12.20 -16.10
C ILE A 164 9.92 12.31 -15.79
N ALA A 165 10.50 11.29 -15.14
CA ALA A 165 11.91 11.28 -14.79
C ALA A 165 12.82 11.29 -16.03
N ASN A 166 12.51 10.51 -17.06
CA ASN A 166 13.23 10.49 -18.33
C ASN A 166 13.15 11.84 -19.03
N ARG A 167 11.96 12.44 -19.08
CA ARG A 167 11.75 13.77 -19.69
C ARG A 167 12.57 14.83 -18.97
N PHE A 168 12.53 14.87 -17.64
CA PHE A 168 13.31 15.82 -16.86
C PHE A 168 14.82 15.60 -17.04
N ASN A 169 15.27 14.35 -16.99
CA ASN A 169 16.68 14.01 -17.22
C ASN A 169 17.15 14.37 -18.64
N GLY A 170 16.29 14.21 -19.65
CA GLY A 170 16.58 14.59 -21.03
C GLY A 170 16.80 16.10 -21.22
N ILE A 171 16.08 16.93 -20.44
CA ILE A 171 16.19 18.39 -20.51
C ILE A 171 17.39 18.92 -19.70
N TYR A 172 17.57 18.39 -18.46
CA TYR A 172 18.49 18.96 -17.47
C TYR A 172 19.72 18.08 -17.17
N GLY A 173 19.86 16.96 -17.87
CA GLY A 173 20.87 15.95 -17.58
C GLY A 173 20.50 15.11 -16.35
N GLU A 174 21.25 14.06 -16.12
CA GLU A 174 21.00 13.07 -15.06
C GLU A 174 20.72 13.71 -13.70
N THR A 175 19.48 13.58 -13.24
CA THR A 175 18.95 14.17 -12.01
C THR A 175 18.28 13.13 -11.14
N PHE A 176 17.40 12.33 -11.72
CA PHE A 176 16.65 11.28 -11.06
C PHE A 176 17.12 9.90 -11.50
N LYS A 177 17.17 8.96 -10.57
CA LYS A 177 17.18 7.54 -10.89
C LYS A 177 15.83 7.16 -11.49
N ILE A 178 15.84 6.26 -12.46
CA ILE A 178 14.61 5.74 -13.05
C ILE A 178 14.15 4.53 -12.21
N PRO A 179 13.02 4.63 -11.51
CA PRO A 179 12.58 3.56 -10.62
C PRO A 179 12.06 2.35 -11.41
N GLU A 180 12.22 1.16 -10.84
CA GLU A 180 11.65 -0.08 -11.36
C GLU A 180 10.47 -0.56 -10.49
N PRO A 181 9.39 -1.08 -11.08
CA PRO A 181 8.33 -1.70 -10.32
C PRO A 181 8.86 -3.00 -9.67
N TYR A 182 8.66 -3.13 -8.38
CA TYR A 182 8.93 -4.37 -7.65
C TYR A 182 7.61 -5.11 -7.44
N ILE A 183 7.47 -6.26 -8.09
CA ILE A 183 6.31 -7.12 -7.93
C ILE A 183 6.74 -8.27 -7.02
N PRO A 184 6.24 -8.34 -5.76
CA PRO A 184 6.57 -9.43 -4.86
C PRO A 184 6.19 -10.78 -5.48
N THR A 185 7.09 -11.75 -5.41
CA THR A 185 6.83 -13.12 -5.86
C THR A 185 5.82 -13.85 -4.97
N VAL A 186 5.70 -13.40 -3.73
CA VAL A 186 4.74 -13.94 -2.74
C VAL A 186 3.84 -12.79 -2.30
N GLY A 187 2.62 -12.78 -2.79
CA GLY A 187 1.61 -11.80 -2.40
C GLY A 187 0.25 -12.26 -2.89
N ALA A 188 -0.66 -12.58 -1.99
CA ALA A 188 -2.01 -12.96 -2.38
C ALA A 188 -2.75 -11.72 -2.90
N ARG A 189 -3.22 -11.78 -4.14
CA ARG A 189 -4.24 -10.84 -4.62
C ARG A 189 -5.56 -11.24 -3.98
N VAL A 190 -5.83 -10.68 -2.80
CA VAL A 190 -7.07 -10.99 -2.07
C VAL A 190 -8.25 -10.34 -2.76
N MET A 191 -9.26 -11.16 -3.09
CA MET A 191 -10.50 -10.74 -3.73
C MET A 191 -11.57 -10.49 -2.67
N SER A 192 -12.65 -9.75 -3.05
CA SER A 192 -13.82 -9.57 -2.21
C SER A 192 -14.43 -10.91 -1.81
N LEU A 193 -14.84 -11.06 -0.55
CA LEU A 193 -15.46 -12.31 -0.08
C LEU A 193 -16.84 -12.53 -0.67
N THR A 194 -17.53 -11.49 -1.12
CA THR A 194 -18.89 -11.54 -1.66
C THR A 194 -18.96 -11.33 -3.17
N SER A 195 -17.87 -10.83 -3.79
CA SER A 195 -17.74 -10.57 -5.23
C SER A 195 -16.33 -10.93 -5.68
N PRO A 196 -15.98 -12.23 -5.77
CA PRO A 196 -14.60 -12.70 -5.94
C PRO A 196 -13.98 -12.36 -7.30
N GLU A 197 -14.72 -11.79 -8.22
CA GLU A 197 -14.25 -11.17 -9.46
C GLU A 197 -13.58 -9.80 -9.21
N ASN A 198 -13.91 -9.15 -8.09
CA ASN A 198 -13.39 -7.85 -7.70
C ASN A 198 -12.32 -7.98 -6.61
N LYS A 199 -11.28 -7.13 -6.70
CA LYS A 199 -10.27 -7.03 -5.64
C LYS A 199 -10.91 -6.55 -4.33
N MET A 200 -10.51 -7.13 -3.18
CA MET A 200 -10.96 -6.65 -1.87
C MET A 200 -10.64 -5.16 -1.70
N SER A 201 -11.66 -4.38 -1.43
CA SER A 201 -11.57 -2.91 -1.39
C SER A 201 -12.39 -2.35 -0.24
N LYS A 202 -11.90 -1.25 0.36
CA LYS A 202 -12.65 -0.44 1.34
C LYS A 202 -13.96 0.13 0.78
N SER A 203 -14.05 0.27 -0.54
CA SER A 203 -15.23 0.77 -1.26
C SER A 203 -16.14 -0.34 -1.79
N ASP A 204 -16.04 -1.56 -1.25
CA ASP A 204 -16.96 -2.64 -1.59
C ASP A 204 -18.39 -2.23 -1.21
N LYS A 205 -19.35 -2.51 -2.10
CA LYS A 205 -20.76 -2.21 -1.86
C LYS A 205 -21.36 -3.05 -0.73
N ASP A 206 -20.87 -4.30 -0.59
CA ASP A 206 -21.22 -5.18 0.53
C ASP A 206 -20.14 -5.09 1.61
N PRO A 207 -20.45 -4.60 2.83
CA PRO A 207 -19.48 -4.54 3.92
C PRO A 207 -18.94 -5.91 4.34
N ASN A 208 -19.59 -7.02 3.95
CA ASN A 208 -19.08 -8.37 4.19
C ASN A 208 -17.99 -8.78 3.16
N GLY A 209 -17.85 -8.07 2.06
CA GLY A 209 -16.84 -8.34 1.04
C GLY A 209 -15.42 -7.99 1.46
N CYS A 210 -15.25 -7.11 2.47
CA CYS A 210 -13.96 -6.60 2.90
C CYS A 210 -13.68 -6.90 4.38
N VAL A 211 -12.56 -7.54 4.68
CA VAL A 211 -12.05 -7.77 6.03
C VAL A 211 -10.99 -6.74 6.36
N TYR A 212 -11.05 -6.15 7.56
CA TYR A 212 -10.06 -5.18 8.04
C TYR A 212 -9.09 -5.83 9.04
N MET A 213 -7.83 -5.36 9.07
CA MET A 213 -6.78 -5.91 9.93
C MET A 213 -7.10 -5.81 11.43
N LEU A 214 -7.76 -4.73 11.82
CA LEU A 214 -8.09 -4.43 13.23
C LEU A 214 -9.56 -4.74 13.57
N GLU A 215 -10.21 -5.53 12.73
CA GLU A 215 -11.60 -5.92 12.95
C GLU A 215 -11.73 -6.93 14.09
N LYS A 216 -12.88 -6.92 14.77
CA LYS A 216 -13.14 -7.87 15.86
C LYS A 216 -13.23 -9.31 15.33
N PRO A 217 -12.76 -10.31 16.10
CA PRO A 217 -12.81 -11.72 15.69
C PRO A 217 -14.18 -12.19 15.22
N GLU A 218 -15.22 -11.78 15.93
CA GLU A 218 -16.62 -12.18 15.64
C GLU A 218 -17.08 -11.65 14.28
N ASP A 219 -16.67 -10.44 13.93
CA ASP A 219 -17.00 -9.82 12.64
C ASP A 219 -16.24 -10.50 11.49
N ILE A 220 -14.95 -10.81 11.69
CA ILE A 220 -14.16 -11.57 10.73
C ILE A 220 -14.82 -12.93 10.48
N MET A 221 -15.13 -13.69 11.53
CA MET A 221 -15.79 -15.00 11.41
C MET A 221 -17.13 -14.91 10.69
N ARG A 222 -17.94 -13.90 11.00
CA ARG A 222 -19.21 -13.64 10.33
C ARG A 222 -19.05 -13.38 8.84
N LYS A 223 -18.03 -12.62 8.42
CA LYS A 223 -17.74 -12.32 7.02
C LYS A 223 -17.30 -13.56 6.26
N PHE A 224 -16.38 -14.36 6.81
CA PHE A 224 -15.98 -15.62 6.20
C PHE A 224 -17.12 -16.60 6.06
N LYS A 225 -18.01 -16.70 7.05
CA LYS A 225 -19.23 -17.53 6.96
C LYS A 225 -20.11 -17.13 5.77
N LYS A 226 -20.18 -15.82 5.44
CA LYS A 226 -20.97 -15.27 4.32
C LYS A 226 -20.22 -15.26 2.98
N ALA A 227 -18.94 -15.60 2.95
CA ALA A 227 -18.17 -15.62 1.72
C ALA A 227 -18.84 -16.48 0.63
N VAL A 228 -18.80 -16.01 -0.61
CA VAL A 228 -19.41 -16.70 -1.75
C VAL A 228 -18.58 -17.93 -2.13
N THR A 229 -19.28 -19.03 -2.39
CA THR A 229 -18.74 -20.29 -2.90
C THR A 229 -19.70 -20.85 -3.94
N ASP A 230 -19.22 -21.79 -4.77
CA ASP A 230 -20.06 -22.52 -5.74
C ASP A 230 -20.94 -23.60 -5.08
N SER A 231 -21.64 -24.37 -5.90
CA SER A 231 -22.56 -25.44 -5.47
C SER A 231 -21.95 -26.86 -5.44
N GLU A 232 -20.67 -27.03 -5.87
CA GLU A 232 -20.05 -28.36 -5.96
C GLU A 232 -19.66 -28.97 -4.59
N ALA A 233 -19.59 -28.15 -3.55
CA ALA A 233 -19.19 -28.54 -2.19
C ALA A 233 -17.81 -29.26 -2.14
N CYS A 234 -16.92 -28.93 -3.07
CA CYS A 234 -15.56 -29.49 -3.19
C CYS A 234 -14.52 -28.38 -3.10
N VAL A 235 -13.63 -28.45 -2.10
CA VAL A 235 -12.50 -27.51 -1.96
C VAL A 235 -11.43 -27.90 -2.96
N ARG A 236 -11.31 -27.12 -4.04
CA ARG A 236 -10.34 -27.29 -5.12
C ARG A 236 -9.93 -25.94 -5.67
N TYR A 237 -8.64 -25.78 -5.96
CA TYR A 237 -8.13 -24.55 -6.55
C TYR A 237 -8.41 -24.48 -8.05
N ASP A 238 -9.30 -23.57 -8.44
CA ASP A 238 -9.69 -23.34 -9.84
C ASP A 238 -10.24 -21.92 -9.97
N ILE A 239 -9.39 -20.98 -10.34
CA ILE A 239 -9.77 -19.56 -10.39
C ILE A 239 -10.90 -19.33 -11.42
N ALA A 240 -10.89 -20.07 -12.52
CA ALA A 240 -11.85 -19.86 -13.61
C ALA A 240 -13.28 -20.31 -13.22
N ASN A 241 -13.41 -21.47 -12.57
CA ASN A 241 -14.69 -22.08 -12.25
C ASN A 241 -15.10 -21.91 -10.79
N LYS A 242 -14.13 -21.69 -9.89
CA LYS A 242 -14.31 -21.60 -8.43
C LYS A 242 -13.64 -20.35 -7.84
N PRO A 243 -13.92 -19.13 -8.36
CA PRO A 243 -13.17 -17.92 -7.93
C PRO A 243 -13.29 -17.66 -6.43
N GLY A 244 -14.47 -17.88 -5.84
CA GLY A 244 -14.69 -17.69 -4.39
C GLY A 244 -13.91 -18.69 -3.53
N VAL A 245 -13.95 -19.97 -3.88
CA VAL A 245 -13.19 -21.02 -3.17
C VAL A 245 -11.69 -20.81 -3.34
N SER A 246 -11.23 -20.50 -4.56
CA SER A 246 -9.82 -20.23 -4.84
C SER A 246 -9.29 -19.02 -4.07
N ASN A 247 -10.10 -17.95 -3.91
CA ASN A 247 -9.76 -16.80 -3.07
C ASN A 247 -9.60 -17.21 -1.60
N LEU A 248 -10.52 -18.01 -1.07
CA LEU A 248 -10.42 -18.52 0.30
C LEU A 248 -9.22 -19.44 0.50
N MET A 249 -8.88 -20.28 -0.50
CA MET A 249 -7.68 -21.12 -0.47
C MET A 249 -6.40 -20.29 -0.47
N GLN A 250 -6.32 -19.22 -1.27
CA GLN A 250 -5.18 -18.30 -1.23
C GLN A 250 -5.01 -17.64 0.13
N ILE A 251 -6.09 -17.17 0.74
CA ILE A 251 -6.07 -16.58 2.09
C ILE A 251 -5.59 -17.62 3.11
N TYR A 252 -6.13 -18.84 3.05
CA TYR A 252 -5.77 -19.93 3.96
C TYR A 252 -4.32 -20.37 3.81
N ALA A 253 -3.84 -20.51 2.57
CA ALA A 253 -2.45 -20.82 2.27
C ALA A 253 -1.47 -19.79 2.89
N VAL A 254 -1.75 -18.48 2.71
CA VAL A 254 -0.88 -17.43 3.25
C VAL A 254 -0.97 -17.32 4.78
N SER A 255 -2.11 -17.64 5.39
CA SER A 255 -2.28 -17.59 6.84
C SER A 255 -1.74 -18.82 7.58
N THR A 256 -1.65 -19.98 6.89
CA THR A 256 -1.21 -21.24 7.51
C THR A 256 0.14 -21.74 7.02
N GLY A 257 0.61 -21.24 5.86
CA GLY A 257 1.83 -21.73 5.18
C GLY A 257 1.61 -23.03 4.38
N LYS A 258 0.37 -23.53 4.27
CA LYS A 258 0.06 -24.77 3.53
C LYS A 258 0.03 -24.56 2.03
N THR A 259 0.36 -25.61 1.27
CA THR A 259 0.19 -25.64 -0.18
C THR A 259 -1.29 -25.88 -0.55
N PHE A 260 -1.65 -25.64 -1.82
CA PHE A 260 -3.02 -25.89 -2.26
C PHE A 260 -3.39 -27.36 -2.20
N GLU A 261 -2.45 -28.27 -2.50
CA GLU A 261 -2.63 -29.71 -2.43
C GLU A 261 -2.87 -30.18 -1.00
N GLU A 262 -2.15 -29.63 -0.03
CA GLU A 262 -2.40 -29.91 1.41
C GLU A 262 -3.77 -29.44 1.86
N ILE A 263 -4.22 -28.27 1.37
CA ILE A 263 -5.55 -27.73 1.68
C ILE A 263 -6.64 -28.60 1.06
N GLU A 264 -6.51 -29.01 -0.18
CA GLU A 264 -7.45 -29.93 -0.84
C GLU A 264 -7.58 -31.25 -0.10
N ALA A 265 -6.45 -31.83 0.32
CA ALA A 265 -6.41 -33.07 1.09
C ALA A 265 -7.05 -32.91 2.48
N GLU A 266 -6.80 -31.80 3.18
CA GLU A 266 -7.38 -31.51 4.51
C GLU A 266 -8.90 -31.41 4.47
N PHE A 267 -9.45 -30.83 3.41
CA PHE A 267 -10.89 -30.61 3.28
C PHE A 267 -11.58 -31.62 2.34
N ALA A 268 -10.91 -32.69 1.94
CA ALA A 268 -11.50 -33.75 1.14
C ALA A 268 -12.71 -34.36 1.88
N GLY A 269 -13.89 -34.32 1.22
CA GLY A 269 -15.14 -34.82 1.79
C GLY A 269 -15.79 -33.92 2.86
N ARG A 270 -15.23 -32.73 3.14
CA ARG A 270 -15.83 -31.74 4.03
C ARG A 270 -16.57 -30.67 3.24
N GLY A 271 -17.65 -30.15 3.81
CA GLY A 271 -18.42 -29.07 3.19
C GLY A 271 -17.76 -27.69 3.32
N TYR A 272 -18.21 -26.74 2.50
CA TYR A 272 -17.72 -25.36 2.55
C TYR A 272 -17.91 -24.65 3.90
N GLY A 273 -18.86 -25.11 4.73
CA GLY A 273 -19.06 -24.58 6.08
C GLY A 273 -17.80 -24.75 6.96
N ASP A 274 -17.24 -25.95 6.97
CA ASP A 274 -16.02 -26.27 7.73
C ASP A 274 -14.80 -25.53 7.17
N PHE A 275 -14.70 -25.48 5.85
CA PHE A 275 -13.62 -24.77 5.19
C PHE A 275 -13.66 -23.25 5.51
N LYS A 276 -14.80 -22.58 5.33
CA LYS A 276 -14.97 -21.15 5.66
C LYS A 276 -14.67 -20.86 7.12
N LYS A 277 -15.06 -21.75 8.02
CA LYS A 277 -14.76 -21.63 9.44
C LYS A 277 -13.25 -21.69 9.68
N ALA A 278 -12.57 -22.68 9.14
CA ALA A 278 -11.11 -22.83 9.28
C ALA A 278 -10.35 -21.63 8.71
N VAL A 279 -10.75 -21.11 7.53
CA VAL A 279 -10.16 -19.90 6.94
C VAL A 279 -10.37 -18.70 7.86
N GLY A 280 -11.58 -18.51 8.38
CA GLY A 280 -11.88 -17.42 9.32
C GLY A 280 -11.02 -17.48 10.58
N GLU A 281 -10.92 -18.66 11.19
CA GLU A 281 -10.10 -18.92 12.39
C GLU A 281 -8.61 -18.66 12.13
N SER A 282 -8.07 -19.10 11.01
CA SER A 282 -6.67 -18.85 10.65
C SER A 282 -6.37 -17.35 10.45
N VAL A 283 -7.30 -16.61 9.86
CA VAL A 283 -7.16 -15.16 9.70
C VAL A 283 -7.26 -14.43 11.04
N VAL A 284 -8.20 -14.82 11.90
CA VAL A 284 -8.34 -14.24 13.26
C VAL A 284 -7.05 -14.43 14.06
N GLU A 285 -6.46 -15.64 14.00
CA GLU A 285 -5.23 -15.95 14.73
C GLU A 285 -4.02 -15.21 14.13
N MET A 286 -3.91 -15.14 12.81
CA MET A 286 -2.84 -14.40 12.14
C MET A 286 -2.89 -12.90 12.47
N LEU A 287 -4.08 -12.29 12.54
CA LEU A 287 -4.25 -10.87 12.82
C LEU A 287 -4.25 -10.53 14.32
N ARG A 288 -4.43 -11.51 15.20
CA ARG A 288 -4.50 -11.29 16.65
C ARG A 288 -3.29 -10.53 17.20
N PRO A 289 -2.04 -10.99 16.99
CA PRO A 289 -0.87 -10.28 17.54
C PRO A 289 -0.72 -8.87 16.95
N ILE A 290 -1.09 -8.66 15.68
CA ILE A 290 -1.04 -7.35 15.05
C ILE A 290 -2.06 -6.41 15.68
N ARG A 291 -3.27 -6.89 15.93
CA ARG A 291 -4.34 -6.10 16.56
C ARG A 291 -3.96 -5.70 17.98
N GLU A 292 -3.54 -6.67 18.81
CA GLU A 292 -3.14 -6.45 20.20
C GLU A 292 -1.96 -5.45 20.30
N GLU A 293 -0.94 -5.60 19.47
CA GLU A 293 0.19 -4.69 19.45
C GLU A 293 -0.18 -3.31 18.91
N THR A 294 -1.04 -3.22 17.90
CA THR A 294 -1.55 -1.92 17.41
C THR A 294 -2.30 -1.18 18.51
N GLU A 295 -3.16 -1.86 19.26
CA GLU A 295 -3.90 -1.27 20.38
C GLU A 295 -2.95 -0.77 21.48
N ARG A 296 -1.93 -1.55 21.81
CA ARG A 296 -0.88 -1.18 22.77
C ARG A 296 -0.13 0.08 22.32
N LEU A 297 0.27 0.13 21.05
CA LEU A 297 1.01 1.28 20.49
C LEU A 297 0.13 2.54 20.43
N LEU A 298 -1.16 2.41 20.12
CA LEU A 298 -2.09 3.54 20.10
C LEU A 298 -2.34 4.14 21.49
N ALA A 299 -2.13 3.36 22.56
CA ALA A 299 -2.18 3.87 23.93
C ALA A 299 -0.95 4.74 24.26
N ASP A 300 0.19 4.52 23.59
CA ASP A 300 1.43 5.32 23.74
C ASP A 300 1.63 6.28 22.55
N LYS A 301 0.84 7.35 22.55
CA LYS A 301 0.90 8.38 21.51
C LYS A 301 2.26 9.10 21.47
N ALA A 302 2.92 9.24 22.62
CA ALA A 302 4.22 9.90 22.71
C ALA A 302 5.29 9.08 21.98
N TYR A 303 5.29 7.76 22.15
CA TYR A 303 6.17 6.88 21.38
C TYR A 303 5.93 6.99 19.87
N LEU A 304 4.67 6.90 19.42
CA LEU A 304 4.35 7.05 18.00
C LEU A 304 4.79 8.42 17.46
N GLU A 305 4.69 9.48 18.27
CA GLU A 305 5.15 10.81 17.90
C GLU A 305 6.67 10.84 17.69
N THR A 306 7.45 10.21 18.55
CA THR A 306 8.90 10.11 18.36
C THR A 306 9.26 9.40 17.05
N ILE A 307 8.53 8.34 16.71
CA ILE A 307 8.78 7.55 15.49
C ILE A 307 8.50 8.38 14.23
N TYR A 308 7.30 8.97 14.09
CA TYR A 308 7.00 9.68 12.85
C TYR A 308 7.81 10.99 12.70
N ARG A 309 8.20 11.65 13.80
CA ARG A 309 9.08 12.83 13.75
C ARG A 309 10.49 12.45 13.32
N SER A 310 11.10 11.46 13.96
CA SER A 310 12.42 10.93 13.57
C SER A 310 12.42 10.42 12.12
N GLY A 311 11.37 9.71 11.73
CA GLY A 311 11.19 9.25 10.35
C GLY A 311 11.14 10.40 9.36
N ALA A 312 10.36 11.47 9.67
CA ALA A 312 10.29 12.67 8.84
C ALA A 312 11.64 13.39 8.72
N GLU A 313 12.41 13.50 9.81
CA GLU A 313 13.76 14.08 9.78
C GLU A 313 14.71 13.27 8.89
N ARG A 314 14.70 11.94 9.03
CA ARG A 314 15.51 11.03 8.19
C ARG A 314 15.11 11.16 6.71
N ALA A 315 13.81 11.20 6.42
CA ALA A 315 13.27 11.37 5.09
C ALA A 315 13.64 12.74 4.49
N SER A 316 13.49 13.84 5.27
CA SER A 316 13.79 15.21 4.84
C SER A 316 15.24 15.36 4.42
N ARG A 317 16.19 14.75 5.15
CA ARG A 317 17.64 14.83 4.80
C ARG A 317 17.93 14.36 3.37
N VAL A 318 17.21 13.37 2.87
CA VAL A 318 17.37 12.87 1.51
C VAL A 318 16.55 13.71 0.54
N ALA A 319 15.30 14.00 0.88
CA ALA A 319 14.37 14.73 0.04
C ALA A 319 14.87 16.16 -0.28
N ASP A 320 15.38 16.89 0.72
CA ASP A 320 15.86 18.26 0.58
C ASP A 320 17.09 18.34 -0.35
N ARG A 321 17.97 17.34 -0.31
CA ARG A 321 19.10 17.26 -1.26
C ARG A 321 18.61 17.15 -2.70
N THR A 322 17.58 16.32 -2.92
CA THR A 322 17.01 16.15 -4.26
C THR A 322 16.31 17.41 -4.72
N VAL A 323 15.47 18.05 -3.87
CA VAL A 323 14.83 19.33 -4.19
C VAL A 323 15.85 20.40 -4.51
N SER A 324 16.91 20.54 -3.69
CA SER A 324 17.97 21.53 -3.93
C SER A 324 18.66 21.31 -5.27
N LYS A 325 18.95 20.05 -5.64
CA LYS A 325 19.50 19.71 -6.97
C LYS A 325 18.55 20.11 -8.09
N VAL A 326 17.26 19.79 -7.94
CA VAL A 326 16.21 20.11 -8.91
C VAL A 326 16.04 21.63 -9.07
N TYR A 327 15.94 22.36 -7.97
CA TYR A 327 15.79 23.83 -7.98
C TYR A 327 16.95 24.52 -8.73
N LYS A 328 18.18 24.09 -8.45
CA LYS A 328 19.36 24.59 -9.18
C LYS A 328 19.26 24.31 -10.68
N LYS A 329 18.77 23.12 -11.07
CA LYS A 329 18.68 22.72 -12.48
C LYS A 329 17.60 23.49 -13.24
N VAL A 330 16.44 23.76 -12.62
CA VAL A 330 15.38 24.57 -13.26
C VAL A 330 15.63 26.07 -13.17
N GLY A 331 16.74 26.51 -12.54
CA GLY A 331 17.15 27.92 -12.50
C GLY A 331 16.55 28.75 -11.37
N PHE A 332 16.04 28.12 -10.31
CA PHE A 332 15.61 28.87 -9.13
C PHE A 332 16.81 29.41 -8.35
N LEU A 333 16.64 30.60 -7.80
CA LEU A 333 17.67 31.21 -6.95
C LEU A 333 17.90 30.36 -5.69
N ALA A 334 19.16 30.24 -5.29
CA ALA A 334 19.50 29.56 -4.03
C ALA A 334 18.89 30.33 -2.82
N ARG A 335 18.42 29.54 -1.85
CA ARG A 335 17.93 30.07 -0.56
C ARG A 335 19.09 30.37 0.37
#